data_9e315b038edf102036c97468fb2d1e24
#
_entry.id   9e315b038edf102036c97468fb2d1e24
#
_cell.length_a   1.000
_cell.length_b   1.000
_cell.length_c   1.000
_cell.angle_alpha   90.00
_cell.angle_beta   90.00
_cell.angle_gamma   90.00
#
_symmetry.space_group_name_H-M   'P 1'
#
loop_
_entity.id
_entity.type
_entity.pdbx_description
1 polymer ?
#
loop_
_entity_poly.entity_id
_entity_poly.type
_entity_poly.pdbx_seq_one_letter_code
_entity_poly.pdbx_strand_id
1 'polypeptide(L)'
;PYRFVELQLASCIDLTAKYLKLRADLWKIDADKKTIIEKQLALQVEINTNHENIRKVLIGNQSLSSDSAQNRKLLIVFVNLVEILELALATAFDHKTLHEKFDTHPQIIKSYSTIATNLKKTLKQLSKNIESRTTYRSKHSLVDDLKKFEATILEYEKSLGEDLAKEEVIMLTTMLHYAESQVEKIKIIERAFNLKIKEEDVKVHRKELEKFLTP
;
A
#
# COMPACT_ATOMS: atom_id res chain seq x y z
N PRO A 1 -24.54 -2.54 -11.98
CA PRO A 1 -23.79 -3.51 -11.16
C PRO A 1 -22.37 -3.07 -10.91
N TYR A 2 -21.64 -2.55 -11.92
CA TYR A 2 -20.26 -2.09 -11.74
C TYR A 2 -20.11 -0.92 -10.76
N ARG A 3 -21.07 -0.02 -10.70
CA ARG A 3 -21.03 1.13 -9.80
C ARG A 3 -20.96 0.71 -8.32
N PHE A 4 -21.68 -0.32 -7.96
CA PHE A 4 -21.64 -0.87 -6.60
C PHE A 4 -20.24 -1.37 -6.24
N VAL A 5 -19.60 -2.12 -7.15
CA VAL A 5 -18.24 -2.64 -6.95
C VAL A 5 -17.22 -1.50 -6.90
N GLU A 6 -17.35 -0.49 -7.77
CA GLU A 6 -16.50 0.70 -7.74
C GLU A 6 -16.55 1.41 -6.38
N LEU A 7 -17.74 1.58 -5.81
CA LEU A 7 -17.91 2.20 -4.50
C LEU A 7 -17.34 1.33 -3.37
N GLN A 8 -17.48 0.01 -3.47
CA GLN A 8 -16.85 -0.91 -2.51
C GLN A 8 -15.31 -0.85 -2.58
N LEU A 9 -14.75 -0.76 -3.78
CA LEU A 9 -13.30 -0.57 -3.97
C LEU A 9 -12.83 0.78 -3.45
N ALA A 10 -13.56 1.85 -3.71
CA ALA A 10 -13.24 3.18 -3.17
C ALA A 10 -13.20 3.17 -1.63
N SER A 11 -14.19 2.53 -1.01
CA SER A 11 -14.22 2.33 0.43
C SER A 11 -13.01 1.52 0.93
N CYS A 12 -12.66 0.44 0.25
CA CYS A 12 -11.51 -0.40 0.57
C CYS A 12 -10.18 0.38 0.45
N ILE A 13 -10.03 1.19 -0.58
CA ILE A 13 -8.86 2.07 -0.77
C ILE A 13 -8.75 3.07 0.38
N ASP A 14 -9.86 3.69 0.77
CA ASP A 14 -9.88 4.65 1.89
C ASP A 14 -9.51 3.97 3.23
N LEU A 15 -10.06 2.79 3.50
CA LEU A 15 -9.72 1.99 4.70
C LEU A 15 -8.23 1.61 4.72
N THR A 16 -7.68 1.20 3.58
CA THR A 16 -6.25 0.88 3.44
C THR A 16 -5.39 2.12 3.68
N ALA A 17 -5.79 3.28 3.18
CA ALA A 17 -5.13 4.56 3.44
C ALA A 17 -5.10 4.90 4.94
N LYS A 18 -6.22 4.71 5.64
CA LYS A 18 -6.32 4.89 7.09
C LYS A 18 -5.40 3.94 7.85
N TYR A 19 -5.31 2.69 7.42
CA TYR A 19 -4.40 1.71 8.02
C TYR A 19 -2.94 2.13 7.88
N LEU A 20 -2.52 2.55 6.68
CA LEU A 20 -1.16 3.04 6.42
C LEU A 20 -0.84 4.30 7.25
N LYS A 21 -1.81 5.18 7.44
CA LYS A 21 -1.64 6.35 8.32
C LYS A 21 -1.39 5.95 9.77
N LEU A 22 -2.15 5.01 10.31
CA LEU A 22 -1.95 4.52 11.67
C LEU A 22 -0.57 3.89 11.84
N ARG A 23 -0.08 3.17 10.84
CA ARG A 23 1.30 2.66 10.84
C ARG A 23 2.32 3.80 10.88
N ALA A 24 2.15 4.84 10.06
CA ALA A 24 3.03 6.00 10.08
C ALA A 24 3.02 6.71 11.45
N ASP A 25 1.88 6.76 12.10
CA ASP A 25 1.74 7.35 13.43
C ASP A 25 2.51 6.57 14.51
N LEU A 26 2.72 5.27 14.35
CA LEU A 26 3.56 4.46 15.24
C LEU A 26 5.04 4.89 15.24
N TRP A 27 5.50 5.55 14.17
CA TRP A 27 6.87 6.02 14.02
C TRP A 27 7.14 7.32 14.76
N LYS A 28 6.12 8.01 15.21
CA LYS A 28 6.27 9.24 16.00
C LYS A 28 6.81 8.92 17.38
N ILE A 29 7.73 9.75 17.87
CA ILE A 29 8.39 9.56 19.18
C ILE A 29 7.37 9.52 20.32
N ASP A 30 6.34 10.37 20.27
CA ASP A 30 5.30 10.49 21.31
C ASP A 30 4.04 9.67 20.99
N ALA A 31 4.15 8.65 20.18
CA ALA A 31 3.00 7.85 19.77
C ALA A 31 2.38 7.08 20.94
N ASP A 32 1.07 7.18 21.10
CA ASP A 32 0.28 6.28 21.95
C ASP A 32 0.10 4.94 21.23
N LYS A 33 1.11 4.06 21.38
CA LYS A 33 1.19 2.77 20.69
C LYS A 33 -0.02 1.90 20.95
N LYS A 34 -0.51 1.84 22.18
CA LYS A 34 -1.65 1.00 22.55
C LYS A 34 -2.91 1.41 21.79
N THR A 35 -3.25 2.70 21.80
CA THR A 35 -4.41 3.23 21.09
C THR A 35 -4.31 3.02 19.58
N ILE A 36 -3.12 3.24 18.99
CA ILE A 36 -2.88 3.05 17.57
C ILE A 36 -3.06 1.58 17.18
N ILE A 37 -2.49 0.65 17.93
CA ILE A 37 -2.61 -0.79 17.68
C ILE A 37 -4.08 -1.25 17.80
N GLU A 38 -4.81 -0.78 18.79
CA GLU A 38 -6.25 -1.08 18.93
C GLU A 38 -7.05 -0.59 17.70
N LYS A 39 -6.77 0.62 17.21
CA LYS A 39 -7.38 1.16 16.00
C LYS A 39 -7.00 0.36 14.76
N GLN A 40 -5.73 -0.07 14.64
CA GLN A 40 -5.28 -0.92 13.54
C GLN A 40 -6.02 -2.26 13.53
N LEU A 41 -6.19 -2.91 14.67
CA LEU A 41 -6.91 -4.19 14.77
C LEU A 41 -8.37 -4.05 14.37
N ALA A 42 -9.06 -3.01 14.85
CA ALA A 42 -10.44 -2.72 14.48
C ALA A 42 -10.58 -2.45 12.98
N LEU A 43 -9.67 -1.67 12.41
CA LEU A 43 -9.65 -1.34 10.99
C LEU A 43 -9.35 -2.56 10.12
N GLN A 44 -8.46 -3.45 10.56
CA GLN A 44 -8.14 -4.69 9.86
C GLN A 44 -9.36 -5.61 9.75
N VAL A 45 -10.17 -5.72 10.80
CA VAL A 45 -11.43 -6.46 10.76
C VAL A 45 -12.39 -5.88 9.72
N GLU A 46 -12.54 -4.56 9.69
CA GLU A 46 -13.37 -3.85 8.71
C GLU A 46 -12.87 -4.05 7.27
N ILE A 47 -11.56 -3.95 7.05
CA ILE A 47 -10.94 -4.21 5.75
C ILE A 47 -11.17 -5.65 5.31
N ASN A 48 -10.99 -6.63 6.18
CA ASN A 48 -11.21 -8.04 5.86
C ASN A 48 -12.66 -8.32 5.45
N THR A 49 -13.62 -7.72 6.15
CA THR A 49 -15.05 -7.81 5.79
C THR A 49 -15.30 -7.19 4.42
N ASN A 50 -14.72 -6.04 4.15
CA ASN A 50 -14.84 -5.36 2.86
C ASN A 50 -14.21 -6.19 1.73
N HIS A 51 -13.02 -6.77 1.94
CA HIS A 51 -12.37 -7.68 0.98
C HIS A 51 -13.26 -8.88 0.66
N GLU A 52 -13.86 -9.49 1.66
CA GLU A 52 -14.74 -10.65 1.48
C GLU A 52 -15.98 -10.29 0.66
N ASN A 53 -16.58 -9.13 0.91
CA ASN A 53 -17.72 -8.63 0.15
C ASN A 53 -17.37 -8.36 -1.32
N ILE A 54 -16.23 -7.73 -1.58
CA ILE A 54 -15.75 -7.48 -2.94
C ILE A 54 -15.47 -8.80 -3.65
N ARG A 55 -14.79 -9.75 -2.99
CA ARG A 55 -14.48 -11.07 -3.54
C ARG A 55 -15.74 -11.81 -3.97
N LYS A 56 -16.76 -11.83 -3.13
CA LYS A 56 -18.07 -12.46 -3.44
C LYS A 56 -18.71 -11.86 -4.68
N VAL A 57 -18.68 -10.55 -4.83
CA VAL A 57 -19.28 -9.87 -5.99
C VAL A 57 -18.47 -10.13 -7.25
N LEU A 58 -17.14 -10.03 -7.21
CA LEU A 58 -16.27 -10.21 -8.37
C LEU A 58 -16.20 -11.65 -8.86
N ILE A 59 -16.30 -12.63 -7.96
CA ILE A 59 -16.21 -14.06 -8.28
C ILE A 59 -17.60 -14.66 -8.50
N GLY A 60 -18.58 -14.28 -7.67
CA GLY A 60 -19.94 -14.86 -7.69
C GLY A 60 -20.77 -14.45 -8.89
N ASN A 61 -20.44 -13.34 -9.54
CA ASN A 61 -21.11 -12.86 -10.75
C ASN A 61 -20.43 -13.40 -12.02
N GLN A 62 -20.39 -14.72 -12.17
CA GLN A 62 -20.01 -15.34 -13.46
C GLN A 62 -20.93 -14.93 -14.62
N SER A 63 -22.10 -14.34 -14.32
CA SER A 63 -23.02 -13.77 -15.32
C SER A 63 -22.63 -12.38 -15.80
N LEU A 64 -21.79 -11.65 -15.06
CA LEU A 64 -21.08 -10.50 -15.62
C LEU A 64 -19.97 -11.13 -16.46
N SER A 65 -20.18 -11.17 -17.78
CA SER A 65 -19.24 -11.80 -18.70
C SER A 65 -17.81 -11.57 -18.23
N SER A 66 -17.13 -12.65 -17.88
CA SER A 66 -15.77 -12.66 -17.33
C SER A 66 -14.75 -11.95 -18.21
N ASP A 67 -15.17 -11.52 -19.37
CA ASP A 67 -14.40 -10.91 -20.44
C ASP A 67 -14.57 -9.38 -20.58
N SER A 68 -15.39 -8.72 -19.76
CA SER A 68 -15.48 -7.27 -19.87
C SER A 68 -14.20 -6.60 -19.39
N ALA A 69 -13.68 -5.63 -20.16
CA ALA A 69 -12.51 -4.83 -19.79
C ALA A 69 -12.69 -4.14 -18.44
N GLN A 70 -13.91 -3.77 -18.09
CA GLN A 70 -14.27 -3.14 -16.80
C GLN A 70 -14.09 -4.12 -15.63
N ASN A 71 -14.53 -5.36 -15.76
CA ASN A 71 -14.38 -6.37 -14.71
C ASN A 71 -12.90 -6.67 -14.43
N ARG A 72 -12.09 -6.79 -15.48
CA ARG A 72 -10.64 -6.99 -15.38
C ARG A 72 -9.94 -5.82 -14.68
N LYS A 73 -10.33 -4.59 -15.00
CA LYS A 73 -9.83 -3.38 -14.34
C LYS A 73 -10.10 -3.40 -12.83
N LEU A 74 -11.31 -3.74 -12.43
CA LEU A 74 -11.71 -3.82 -11.02
C LEU A 74 -10.94 -4.92 -10.28
N LEU A 75 -10.74 -6.07 -10.92
CA LEU A 75 -9.93 -7.16 -10.36
C LEU A 75 -8.47 -6.78 -10.15
N ILE A 76 -7.84 -6.11 -11.11
CA ILE A 76 -6.46 -5.64 -10.99
C ILE A 76 -6.32 -4.69 -9.80
N VAL A 77 -7.24 -3.75 -9.68
CA VAL A 77 -7.25 -2.81 -8.55
C VAL A 77 -7.38 -3.56 -7.22
N PHE A 78 -8.33 -4.47 -7.14
CA PHE A 78 -8.59 -5.25 -5.92
C PHE A 78 -7.37 -6.07 -5.48
N VAL A 79 -6.77 -6.84 -6.38
CA VAL A 79 -5.61 -7.69 -6.06
C VAL A 79 -4.42 -6.85 -5.58
N ASN A 80 -4.11 -5.77 -6.27
CA ASN A 80 -3.01 -4.89 -5.87
C ASN A 80 -3.27 -4.21 -4.52
N LEU A 81 -4.52 -3.88 -4.24
CA LEU A 81 -4.90 -3.31 -2.94
C LEU A 81 -4.73 -4.31 -1.79
N VAL A 82 -5.12 -5.58 -2.00
CA VAL A 82 -4.87 -6.67 -1.05
C VAL A 82 -3.38 -6.85 -0.79
N GLU A 83 -2.56 -6.84 -1.83
CA GLU A 83 -1.10 -6.96 -1.71
C GLU A 83 -0.47 -5.78 -0.96
N ILE A 84 -0.94 -4.55 -1.14
CA ILE A 84 -0.50 -3.39 -0.38
C ILE A 84 -0.74 -3.60 1.12
N LEU A 85 -1.91 -4.10 1.49
CA LEU A 85 -2.23 -4.41 2.88
C LEU A 85 -1.36 -5.55 3.43
N GLU A 86 -1.19 -6.62 2.67
CA GLU A 86 -0.33 -7.76 3.06
C GLU A 86 1.11 -7.32 3.31
N LEU A 87 1.67 -6.46 2.45
CA LEU A 87 2.98 -5.86 2.65
C LEU A 87 3.03 -5.03 3.94
N ALA A 88 1.99 -4.25 4.22
CA ALA A 88 1.90 -3.47 5.44
C ALA A 88 1.85 -4.36 6.69
N LEU A 89 1.17 -5.48 6.64
CA LEU A 89 1.10 -6.46 7.73
C LEU A 89 2.43 -7.22 7.91
N ALA A 90 3.09 -7.58 6.82
CA ALA A 90 4.37 -8.29 6.84
C ALA A 90 5.52 -7.44 7.40
N THR A 91 5.44 -6.12 7.28
CA THR A 91 6.42 -5.16 7.79
C THR A 91 6.17 -4.75 9.24
N ALA A 92 5.56 -5.61 10.05
CA ALA A 92 5.43 -5.37 11.48
C ALA A 92 6.81 -5.46 12.15
N PHE A 93 7.68 -4.47 11.89
CA PHE A 93 8.91 -4.29 12.65
C PHE A 93 8.57 -4.00 14.10
N ASP A 94 9.37 -4.52 15.01
CA ASP A 94 9.28 -4.15 16.40
C ASP A 94 9.56 -2.64 16.54
N HIS A 95 8.52 -1.88 16.82
CA HIS A 95 8.61 -0.42 16.96
C HIS A 95 9.54 -0.01 18.08
N LYS A 96 9.63 -0.81 19.14
CA LYS A 96 10.57 -0.58 20.24
C LYS A 96 12.01 -0.61 19.75
N THR A 97 12.37 -1.65 18.99
CA THR A 97 13.70 -1.79 18.39
C THR A 97 14.03 -0.64 17.44
N LEU A 98 13.08 -0.22 16.62
CA LEU A 98 13.25 0.92 15.72
C LEU A 98 13.50 2.22 16.46
N HIS A 99 12.72 2.51 17.50
CA HIS A 99 12.90 3.70 18.30
C HIS A 99 14.24 3.69 19.06
N GLU A 100 14.63 2.55 19.61
CA GLU A 100 15.92 2.41 20.29
C GLU A 100 17.10 2.65 19.33
N LYS A 101 17.00 2.21 18.07
CA LYS A 101 18.08 2.33 17.08
C LYS A 101 18.13 3.70 16.39
N PHE A 102 16.98 4.32 16.12
CA PHE A 102 16.89 5.46 15.20
C PHE A 102 16.35 6.76 15.80
N ASP A 103 15.94 6.83 17.06
CA ASP A 103 15.47 8.08 17.67
C ASP A 103 16.57 9.17 17.70
N THR A 104 17.84 8.77 17.70
CA THR A 104 18.98 9.68 17.58
C THR A 104 19.27 10.13 16.14
N HIS A 105 18.56 9.54 15.15
CA HIS A 105 18.69 9.83 13.72
C HIS A 105 17.33 10.21 13.13
N PRO A 106 16.75 11.35 13.52
CA PRO A 106 15.37 11.70 13.19
C PRO A 106 15.09 11.83 11.68
N GLN A 107 16.10 12.12 10.85
CA GLN A 107 15.94 12.21 9.40
C GLN A 107 15.60 10.88 8.76
N ILE A 108 16.04 9.75 9.32
CA ILE A 108 15.70 8.40 8.83
C ILE A 108 14.21 8.15 9.02
N ILE A 109 13.73 8.34 10.24
CA ILE A 109 12.32 8.18 10.59
C ILE A 109 11.44 9.14 9.79
N LYS A 110 11.86 10.38 9.65
CA LYS A 110 11.14 11.39 8.87
C LYS A 110 11.01 11.01 7.39
N SER A 111 12.07 10.54 6.76
CA SER A 111 12.04 10.11 5.35
C SER A 111 11.09 8.95 5.13
N TYR A 112 11.12 7.95 6.01
CA TYR A 112 10.19 6.81 5.92
C TYR A 112 8.74 7.24 6.18
N SER A 113 8.51 8.05 7.21
CA SER A 113 7.19 8.59 7.53
C SER A 113 6.61 9.43 6.40
N THR A 114 7.44 10.15 5.65
CA THR A 114 7.04 10.90 4.46
C THR A 114 6.50 9.97 3.38
N ILE A 115 7.15 8.84 3.12
CA ILE A 115 6.66 7.83 2.18
C ILE A 115 5.28 7.34 2.61
N ALA A 116 5.12 6.93 3.85
CA ALA A 116 3.85 6.43 4.39
C ALA A 116 2.73 7.48 4.29
N THR A 117 3.03 8.74 4.58
CA THR A 117 2.08 9.85 4.46
C THR A 117 1.65 10.08 3.02
N ASN A 118 2.59 10.04 2.08
CA ASN A 118 2.30 10.26 0.66
C ASN A 118 1.60 9.05 0.02
N LEU A 119 1.89 7.82 0.46
CA LEU A 119 1.10 6.63 0.11
C LEU A 119 -0.37 6.79 0.53
N LYS A 120 -0.60 7.21 1.76
CA LYS A 120 -1.95 7.49 2.28
C LYS A 120 -2.66 8.56 1.43
N LYS A 121 -1.99 9.68 1.17
CA LYS A 121 -2.58 10.79 0.39
C LYS A 121 -2.93 10.36 -1.04
N THR A 122 -2.07 9.57 -1.67
CA THR A 122 -2.29 9.01 -3.00
C THR A 122 -3.50 8.08 -3.02
N LEU A 123 -3.60 7.17 -2.07
CA LEU A 123 -4.76 6.26 -1.95
C LEU A 123 -6.06 7.04 -1.68
N LYS A 124 -6.04 8.02 -0.82
CA LYS A 124 -7.23 8.86 -0.57
C LYS A 124 -7.68 9.61 -1.81
N GLN A 125 -6.75 10.11 -2.59
CA GLN A 125 -7.07 10.78 -3.86
C GLN A 125 -7.67 9.81 -4.87
N LEU A 126 -7.13 8.62 -4.99
CA LEU A 126 -7.69 7.54 -5.83
C LEU A 126 -9.12 7.19 -5.41
N SER A 127 -9.36 7.01 -4.12
CA SER A 127 -10.70 6.73 -3.58
C SER A 127 -11.70 7.81 -3.96
N LYS A 128 -11.36 9.07 -3.78
CA LYS A 128 -12.23 10.20 -4.15
C LYS A 128 -12.53 10.25 -5.65
N ASN A 129 -11.52 10.02 -6.48
CA ASN A 129 -11.72 10.04 -7.94
C ASN A 129 -12.58 8.88 -8.43
N ILE A 130 -12.51 7.73 -7.78
CA ILE A 130 -13.41 6.60 -8.07
C ILE A 130 -14.85 6.93 -7.67
N GLU A 131 -15.06 7.46 -6.48
CA GLU A 131 -16.39 7.86 -6.00
C GLU A 131 -17.04 8.90 -6.90
N SER A 132 -16.30 9.91 -7.29
CA SER A 132 -16.80 11.02 -8.12
C SER A 132 -16.74 10.75 -9.62
N ARG A 133 -16.15 9.63 -10.06
CA ARG A 133 -15.88 9.31 -11.47
C ARG A 133 -15.12 10.42 -12.21
N THR A 134 -14.18 11.03 -11.49
CA THR A 134 -13.28 12.06 -12.02
C THR A 134 -11.93 11.47 -12.37
N THR A 135 -11.19 12.15 -13.25
CA THR A 135 -9.86 11.71 -13.67
C THR A 135 -8.86 11.85 -12.52
N TYR A 136 -8.13 10.77 -12.25
CA TYR A 136 -7.05 10.78 -11.29
C TYR A 136 -5.79 11.43 -11.89
N ARG A 137 -5.17 12.31 -11.10
CA ARG A 137 -3.85 12.89 -11.38
C ARG A 137 -2.99 12.82 -10.13
N SER A 138 -1.79 12.25 -10.28
CA SER A 138 -0.83 12.17 -9.19
C SER A 138 -0.37 13.55 -8.75
N LYS A 139 -0.40 13.81 -7.44
CA LYS A 139 0.08 15.07 -6.82
C LYS A 139 1.42 14.91 -6.12
N HIS A 140 1.88 13.68 -5.92
CA HIS A 140 3.09 13.36 -5.17
C HIS A 140 3.99 12.44 -5.98
N SER A 141 5.28 12.71 -5.98
CA SER A 141 6.26 11.79 -6.54
C SER A 141 6.73 10.80 -5.49
N LEU A 142 6.08 9.63 -5.44
CA LEU A 142 6.48 8.53 -4.56
C LEU A 142 7.89 8.00 -4.89
N VAL A 143 8.28 8.06 -6.16
CA VAL A 143 9.64 7.67 -6.58
C VAL A 143 10.70 8.60 -6.00
N ASP A 144 10.45 9.90 -5.95
CA ASP A 144 11.37 10.86 -5.34
C ASP A 144 11.48 10.64 -3.83
N ASP A 145 10.40 10.29 -3.15
CA ASP A 145 10.40 9.94 -1.74
C ASP A 145 11.24 8.68 -1.47
N LEU A 146 11.14 7.66 -2.32
CA LEU A 146 11.96 6.45 -2.24
C LEU A 146 13.45 6.76 -2.42
N LYS A 147 13.80 7.60 -3.40
CA LYS A 147 15.19 8.04 -3.65
C LYS A 147 15.76 8.81 -2.47
N LYS A 148 14.97 9.67 -1.85
CA LYS A 148 15.38 10.41 -0.64
C LYS A 148 15.63 9.48 0.53
N PHE A 149 14.78 8.49 0.72
CA PHE A 149 14.97 7.50 1.78
C PHE A 149 16.22 6.64 1.55
N GLU A 150 16.45 6.19 0.32
CA GLU A 150 17.68 5.48 -0.07
C GLU A 150 18.93 6.31 0.20
N ALA A 151 18.93 7.59 -0.18
CA ALA A 151 20.02 8.51 0.09
C ALA A 151 20.27 8.68 1.59
N THR A 152 19.22 8.77 2.39
CA THR A 152 19.33 8.87 3.85
C THR A 152 19.96 7.61 4.46
N ILE A 153 19.64 6.43 3.94
CA ILE A 153 20.25 5.15 4.36
C ILE A 153 21.76 5.16 4.05
N LEU A 154 22.14 5.60 2.85
CA LEU A 154 23.56 5.69 2.44
C LEU A 154 24.37 6.67 3.30
N GLU A 155 23.79 7.81 3.64
CA GLU A 155 24.41 8.78 4.55
C GLU A 155 24.60 8.20 5.95
N TYR A 156 23.61 7.49 6.46
CA TYR A 156 23.70 6.81 7.74
C TYR A 156 24.83 5.77 7.77
N GLU A 157 24.92 4.92 6.74
CA GLU A 157 25.98 3.93 6.59
C GLU A 157 27.36 4.58 6.59
N LYS A 158 27.55 5.66 5.83
CA LYS A 158 28.82 6.40 5.76
C LYS A 158 29.19 7.04 7.09
N SER A 159 28.20 7.51 7.86
CA SER A 159 28.45 8.19 9.15
C SER A 159 28.96 7.27 10.24
N LEU A 160 28.57 5.99 10.21
CA LEU A 160 28.93 4.99 11.24
C LEU A 160 30.08 4.09 10.83
N GLY A 161 30.45 4.05 9.54
CA GLY A 161 31.38 3.05 9.01
C GLY A 161 30.68 1.72 8.68
N GLU A 162 31.13 1.08 7.62
CA GLU A 162 30.49 -0.10 7.03
C GLU A 162 30.29 -1.27 8.00
N ASP A 163 31.24 -1.49 8.93
CA ASP A 163 31.19 -2.63 9.85
C ASP A 163 30.24 -2.39 11.04
N LEU A 164 30.08 -1.14 11.49
CA LEU A 164 29.28 -0.80 12.67
C LEU A 164 27.77 -0.64 12.37
N ALA A 165 27.42 -0.36 11.13
CA ALA A 165 26.05 -0.08 10.70
C ALA A 165 25.35 -1.25 9.99
N LYS A 166 26.01 -2.41 9.87
CA LYS A 166 25.59 -3.52 9.02
C LYS A 166 24.18 -4.04 9.33
N GLU A 167 23.85 -4.24 10.59
CA GLU A 167 22.55 -4.76 11.01
C GLU A 167 21.43 -3.72 10.77
N GLU A 168 21.69 -2.48 11.14
CA GLU A 168 20.78 -1.35 10.94
C GLU A 168 20.53 -1.08 9.47
N VAL A 169 21.55 -1.14 8.64
CA VAL A 169 21.43 -0.95 7.18
C VAL A 169 20.63 -2.06 6.55
N ILE A 170 20.77 -3.31 6.95
CA ILE A 170 19.93 -4.43 6.50
C ILE A 170 18.46 -4.15 6.84
N MET A 171 18.18 -3.72 8.04
CA MET A 171 16.83 -3.37 8.49
C MET A 171 16.22 -2.24 7.65
N LEU A 172 16.95 -1.14 7.46
CA LEU A 172 16.50 0.00 6.66
C LEU A 172 16.32 -0.35 5.18
N THR A 173 17.23 -1.17 4.63
CA THR A 173 17.12 -1.65 3.25
C THR A 173 15.90 -2.54 3.06
N THR A 174 15.58 -3.39 4.03
CA THR A 174 14.35 -4.19 4.02
C THR A 174 13.11 -3.29 4.02
N MET A 175 13.08 -2.25 4.86
CA MET A 175 12.00 -1.26 4.87
C MET A 175 11.86 -0.55 3.52
N LEU A 176 12.97 -0.18 2.88
CA LEU A 176 12.97 0.41 1.55
C LEU A 176 12.37 -0.52 0.51
N HIS A 177 12.75 -1.79 0.49
CA HIS A 177 12.20 -2.80 -0.44
C HIS A 177 10.69 -2.98 -0.28
N TYR A 178 10.18 -3.00 0.94
CA TYR A 178 8.73 -3.04 1.19
C TYR A 178 8.03 -1.78 0.66
N ALA A 179 8.60 -0.61 0.91
CA ALA A 179 8.05 0.65 0.40
C ALA A 179 8.06 0.71 -1.13
N GLU A 180 9.14 0.25 -1.77
CA GLU A 180 9.23 0.12 -3.24
C GLU A 180 8.13 -0.79 -3.78
N SER A 181 7.89 -1.93 -3.15
CA SER A 181 6.83 -2.87 -3.54
C SER A 181 5.44 -2.24 -3.42
N GLN A 182 5.17 -1.51 -2.36
CA GLN A 182 3.89 -0.80 -2.18
C GLN A 182 3.70 0.29 -3.25
N VAL A 183 4.73 1.06 -3.55
CA VAL A 183 4.70 2.08 -4.60
C VAL A 183 4.44 1.45 -5.97
N GLU A 184 5.08 0.33 -6.28
CA GLU A 184 4.84 -0.43 -7.51
C GLU A 184 3.36 -0.85 -7.66
N LYS A 185 2.76 -1.37 -6.58
CA LYS A 185 1.34 -1.75 -6.58
C LYS A 185 0.42 -0.55 -6.79
N ILE A 186 0.71 0.58 -6.18
CA ILE A 186 -0.03 1.82 -6.40
C ILE A 186 0.07 2.27 -7.85
N LYS A 187 1.23 2.20 -8.47
CA LYS A 187 1.40 2.53 -9.89
C LYS A 187 0.58 1.62 -10.81
N ILE A 188 0.46 0.34 -10.49
CA ILE A 188 -0.40 -0.58 -11.22
C ILE A 188 -1.87 -0.14 -11.12
N ILE A 189 -2.32 0.24 -9.92
CA ILE A 189 -3.67 0.74 -9.69
C ILE A 189 -3.91 2.04 -10.49
N GLU A 190 -2.99 2.99 -10.45
CA GLU A 190 -3.06 4.24 -11.21
C GLU A 190 -3.21 4.00 -12.72
N ARG A 191 -2.40 3.09 -13.27
CA ARG A 191 -2.47 2.70 -14.69
C ARG A 191 -3.81 2.05 -15.03
N ALA A 192 -4.34 1.21 -14.16
CA ALA A 192 -5.65 0.59 -14.36
C ALA A 192 -6.78 1.62 -14.46
N PHE A 193 -6.68 2.76 -13.76
CA PHE A 193 -7.65 3.85 -13.87
C PHE A 193 -7.44 4.74 -15.10
N ASN A 194 -6.21 4.92 -15.56
CA ASN A 194 -5.86 5.90 -16.59
C ASN A 194 -5.73 5.30 -18.00
N LEU A 195 -5.68 3.97 -18.15
CA LEU A 195 -5.43 3.31 -19.44
C LEU A 195 -6.55 2.34 -19.82
N LYS A 196 -6.83 2.29 -21.16
CA LYS A 196 -7.50 1.15 -21.76
C LYS A 196 -6.54 -0.04 -21.67
N ILE A 197 -6.84 -1.03 -20.85
CA ILE A 197 -6.03 -2.23 -20.68
C ILE A 197 -6.06 -3.02 -21.99
N LYS A 198 -4.89 -3.31 -22.56
CA LYS A 198 -4.76 -4.19 -23.73
C LYS A 198 -5.04 -5.63 -23.30
N GLU A 199 -5.68 -6.43 -24.19
CA GLU A 199 -6.05 -7.83 -23.90
C GLU A 199 -4.87 -8.73 -23.50
N GLU A 200 -3.66 -8.42 -23.96
CA GLU A 200 -2.44 -9.19 -23.65
C GLU A 200 -2.00 -9.05 -22.18
N ASP A 201 -2.13 -7.87 -21.60
CA ASP A 201 -1.78 -7.62 -20.18
C ASP A 201 -2.71 -8.39 -19.24
N VAL A 202 -3.91 -8.69 -19.71
CA VAL A 202 -4.95 -9.40 -18.97
C VAL A 202 -4.64 -10.89 -18.80
N LYS A 203 -4.03 -11.53 -19.80
CA LYS A 203 -3.69 -12.97 -19.75
C LYS A 203 -2.63 -13.30 -18.69
N VAL A 204 -1.68 -12.40 -18.49
CA VAL A 204 -0.62 -12.55 -17.48
C VAL A 204 -1.22 -12.41 -16.07
N HIS A 205 -2.05 -11.40 -15.88
CA HIS A 205 -2.71 -11.15 -14.58
C HIS A 205 -3.76 -12.21 -14.23
N ARG A 206 -4.40 -12.85 -15.22
CA ARG A 206 -5.35 -13.94 -14.99
C ARG A 206 -4.69 -15.16 -14.32
N LYS A 207 -3.46 -15.50 -14.72
CA LYS A 207 -2.70 -16.59 -14.08
C LYS A 207 -2.27 -16.26 -12.65
N GLU A 208 -1.97 -15.00 -12.37
CA GLU A 208 -1.64 -14.54 -11.03
C GLU A 208 -2.89 -14.49 -10.14
N LEU A 209 -4.03 -14.05 -10.69
CA LEU A 209 -5.33 -14.04 -10.02
C LEU A 209 -5.82 -15.43 -9.61
N GLU A 210 -5.63 -16.43 -10.49
CA GLU A 210 -5.99 -17.82 -10.19
C GLU A 210 -5.22 -18.38 -8.99
N LYS A 211 -3.99 -17.91 -8.74
CA LYS A 211 -3.19 -18.28 -7.56
C LYS A 211 -3.74 -17.69 -6.25
N PHE A 212 -4.39 -16.53 -6.31
CA PHE A 212 -5.01 -15.87 -5.15
C PHE A 212 -6.43 -16.35 -4.86
N LEU A 213 -7.08 -16.98 -5.83
CA LEU A 213 -8.49 -17.40 -5.75
C LEU A 213 -8.66 -18.87 -5.39
N THR A 214 -7.58 -19.66 -5.41
CA THR A 214 -7.56 -21.03 -4.91
C THR A 214 -7.30 -21.04 -3.41
N PRO A 215 -8.16 -21.71 -2.59
CA PRO A 215 -7.97 -21.83 -1.15
C PRO A 215 -6.70 -22.62 -0.78
#